data_d7966e232d08d6ba76e5bb70c1a3d3ad
#
_entry.id   d7966e232d08d6ba76e5bb70c1a3d3ad
#
_cell.length_a   1.000
_cell.length_b   1.000
_cell.length_c   1.000
_cell.angle_alpha   90.00
_cell.angle_beta   90.00
_cell.angle_gamma   90.00
#
_symmetry.space_group_name_H-M   'P 1'
#
loop_
_entity.id
_entity.type
_entity.pdbx_description
1 polymer ?
#
loop_
_entity_poly.entity_id
_entity_poly.type
_entity_poly.pdbx_seq_one_letter_code
_entity_poly.pdbx_strand_id
1 'polypeptide(L)'
;MNRILRDTRATQEEKNRCKFFRAVILPENATKKDILQLETSFQMGEDEKVDYNPIEKYLKCKDLEDAGFTRDEIANFMGIKKKDVDTNLEILSLMDEYLGFYEYDGIYTMAEGHEDSFQKLNIALKQYSAGVANMWSFTPEDVNNLKAVSFDYIRLGLAQNDIRDLFRKPGQATSSVFGAKTRWENFLDKHNEAVASYEEKSVDEYIQNATGDDIIPCMQARDQEWRKHVKQPMEDNFNAAQDDIDSQLRAKEPMLLVKKALGAIASLGSIDPQASSIKKYQVEILDGLQNLIQQADELRSRIDE
;
A
#
# COMPACT_ATOMS: atom_id res chain seq x y z
N MET A 1 19.03 -21.09 24.88
CA MET A 1 19.88 -22.25 25.18
C MET A 1 19.96 -22.54 26.69
N ASN A 2 20.45 -21.66 27.53
CA ASN A 2 20.53 -21.87 29.00
C ASN A 2 19.19 -22.19 29.70
N ARG A 3 18.06 -21.73 29.15
CA ARG A 3 16.74 -21.98 29.71
C ARG A 3 16.30 -23.45 29.56
N ILE A 4 16.56 -24.07 28.39
CA ILE A 4 16.25 -25.49 28.13
C ILE A 4 17.15 -26.40 28.96
N LEU A 5 18.43 -26.09 29.12
CA LEU A 5 19.35 -26.86 29.94
C LEU A 5 18.96 -26.90 31.42
N ARG A 6 18.26 -25.86 31.92
CA ARG A 6 17.77 -25.75 33.29
C ARG A 6 16.31 -26.17 33.47
N ASP A 7 15.58 -26.38 32.38
CA ASP A 7 14.17 -26.80 32.45
C ASP A 7 14.08 -28.28 32.88
N THR A 8 13.39 -28.52 33.97
CA THR A 8 13.16 -29.88 34.50
C THR A 8 12.23 -30.70 33.62
N ARG A 9 11.45 -30.08 32.76
CA ARG A 9 10.51 -30.74 31.82
C ARG A 9 11.19 -31.12 30.51
N ALA A 10 12.35 -30.55 30.21
CA ALA A 10 13.09 -30.87 28.99
C ALA A 10 13.70 -32.27 29.06
N THR A 11 13.53 -33.05 28.00
CA THR A 11 14.10 -34.38 27.87
C THR A 11 15.63 -34.33 27.81
N GLN A 12 16.28 -35.46 28.08
CA GLN A 12 17.74 -35.54 28.00
C GLN A 12 18.25 -35.38 26.55
N GLU A 13 17.45 -35.75 25.56
CA GLU A 13 17.76 -35.54 24.15
C GLU A 13 17.75 -34.06 23.77
N GLU A 14 16.74 -33.33 24.17
CA GLU A 14 16.65 -31.88 23.99
C GLU A 14 17.81 -31.16 24.67
N LYS A 15 18.13 -31.54 25.91
CA LYS A 15 19.28 -31.03 26.63
C LYS A 15 20.61 -31.31 25.91
N ASN A 16 20.75 -32.51 25.34
CA ASN A 16 21.95 -32.87 24.59
C ASN A 16 22.10 -32.10 23.28
N ARG A 17 20.99 -31.86 22.56
CA ARG A 17 20.99 -31.00 21.36
C ARG A 17 21.40 -29.56 21.67
N CYS A 18 21.11 -29.07 22.87
CA CYS A 18 21.45 -27.72 23.31
C CYS A 18 22.86 -27.61 23.94
N LYS A 19 23.62 -28.69 24.06
CA LYS A 19 25.00 -28.66 24.64
C LYS A 19 26.04 -28.05 23.70
N PHE A 20 25.86 -28.26 22.40
CA PHE A 20 26.83 -27.83 21.39
C PHE A 20 26.08 -26.98 20.34
N PHE A 21 26.73 -25.93 19.90
CA PHE A 21 26.26 -25.11 18.79
C PHE A 21 27.45 -24.79 17.87
N ARG A 22 27.16 -24.61 16.61
CA ARG A 22 28.16 -24.13 15.67
C ARG A 22 28.34 -22.63 15.88
N ALA A 23 29.57 -22.18 15.94
CA ALA A 23 29.92 -20.77 16.04
C ALA A 23 30.98 -20.43 15.00
N VAL A 24 30.88 -19.26 14.41
CA VAL A 24 31.91 -18.66 13.60
C VAL A 24 32.70 -17.70 14.48
N ILE A 25 33.99 -17.88 14.57
CA ILE A 25 34.88 -17.00 15.33
C ILE A 25 35.46 -15.99 14.35
N LEU A 26 35.15 -14.72 14.59
CA LEU A 26 35.69 -13.62 13.80
C LEU A 26 37.09 -13.23 14.28
N PRO A 27 37.93 -12.68 13.39
CA PRO A 27 39.22 -12.10 13.78
C PRO A 27 39.03 -10.97 14.80
N GLU A 28 40.01 -10.73 15.69
CA GLU A 28 39.93 -9.65 16.68
C GLU A 28 39.80 -8.26 16.07
N ASN A 29 40.26 -8.07 14.86
CA ASN A 29 40.17 -6.81 14.11
C ASN A 29 38.91 -6.69 13.22
N ALA A 30 37.93 -7.61 13.35
CA ALA A 30 36.71 -7.54 12.60
C ALA A 30 35.97 -6.25 12.92
N THR A 31 35.60 -5.51 11.87
CA THR A 31 34.87 -4.26 11.98
C THR A 31 33.38 -4.53 12.17
N LYS A 32 32.62 -3.52 12.64
CA LYS A 32 31.16 -3.60 12.69
C LYS A 32 30.57 -3.92 11.30
N LYS A 33 31.21 -3.43 10.25
CA LYS A 33 30.83 -3.69 8.85
C LYS A 33 30.99 -5.18 8.51
N ASP A 34 32.10 -5.80 8.87
CA ASP A 34 32.35 -7.23 8.62
C ASP A 34 31.35 -8.12 9.37
N ILE A 35 31.04 -7.76 10.62
CA ILE A 35 30.05 -8.48 11.43
C ILE A 35 28.68 -8.41 10.79
N LEU A 36 28.22 -7.21 10.41
CA LEU A 36 26.90 -6.98 9.82
C LEU A 36 26.77 -7.68 8.46
N GLN A 37 27.83 -7.66 7.63
CA GLN A 37 27.88 -8.39 6.37
C GLN A 37 27.71 -9.89 6.58
N LEU A 38 28.45 -10.46 7.50
CA LEU A 38 28.42 -11.89 7.79
C LEU A 38 27.04 -12.30 8.35
N GLU A 39 26.53 -11.54 9.32
CA GLU A 39 25.21 -11.75 9.89
C GLU A 39 24.13 -11.75 8.81
N THR A 40 24.14 -10.73 7.94
CA THR A 40 23.17 -10.62 6.85
C THR A 40 23.25 -11.79 5.88
N SER A 41 24.48 -12.20 5.53
CA SER A 41 24.71 -13.36 4.63
C SER A 41 24.18 -14.66 5.23
N PHE A 42 24.34 -14.88 6.52
CA PHE A 42 23.82 -16.07 7.20
C PHE A 42 22.30 -16.03 7.38
N GLN A 43 21.74 -14.86 7.64
CA GLN A 43 20.30 -14.71 7.87
C GLN A 43 19.50 -14.73 6.57
N MET A 44 20.04 -14.22 5.46
CA MET A 44 19.33 -14.03 4.20
C MET A 44 19.78 -14.99 3.08
N GLY A 45 20.93 -15.64 3.24
CA GLY A 45 21.66 -16.31 2.14
C GLY A 45 21.49 -17.82 2.01
N GLU A 46 20.90 -18.55 2.96
CA GLU A 46 20.82 -20.02 2.90
C GLU A 46 19.40 -20.56 3.06
N ASP A 47 19.21 -21.78 2.54
CA ASP A 47 17.98 -22.54 2.22
C ASP A 47 16.91 -22.70 3.32
N GLU A 48 17.15 -22.28 4.54
CA GLU A 48 16.12 -22.14 5.58
C GLU A 48 15.66 -20.68 5.63
N LYS A 49 14.76 -20.31 4.72
CA LYS A 49 14.07 -19.01 4.76
C LYS A 49 13.30 -18.89 6.08
N VAL A 50 13.90 -18.22 7.05
CA VAL A 50 13.10 -17.58 8.09
C VAL A 50 12.26 -16.51 7.35
N ASP A 51 10.95 -16.63 7.38
CA ASP A 51 10.06 -15.60 6.85
C ASP A 51 10.21 -14.33 7.71
N TYR A 52 11.13 -13.47 7.26
CA TYR A 52 11.31 -12.17 7.89
C TYR A 52 10.04 -11.33 7.72
N ASN A 53 9.59 -10.73 8.81
CA ASN A 53 8.64 -9.64 8.78
C ASN A 53 9.14 -8.58 7.78
N PRO A 54 8.29 -8.06 6.87
CA PRO A 54 8.70 -7.04 5.90
C PRO A 54 9.43 -5.85 6.54
N ILE A 55 9.01 -5.40 7.73
CA ILE A 55 9.66 -4.30 8.46
C ILE A 55 11.11 -4.65 8.83
N GLU A 56 11.38 -5.87 9.27
CA GLU A 56 12.75 -6.32 9.57
C GLU A 56 13.66 -6.24 8.33
N LYS A 57 13.11 -6.56 7.13
CA LYS A 57 13.86 -6.41 5.87
C LYS A 57 14.17 -4.94 5.57
N TYR A 58 13.22 -4.05 5.82
CA TYR A 58 13.41 -2.61 5.62
C TYR A 58 14.48 -2.06 6.57
N LEU A 59 14.38 -2.41 7.86
CA LEU A 59 15.36 -2.05 8.88
C LEU A 59 16.76 -2.58 8.55
N LYS A 60 16.86 -3.83 8.07
CA LYS A 60 18.14 -4.39 7.65
C LYS A 60 18.76 -3.66 6.47
N CYS A 61 17.95 -3.22 5.48
CA CYS A 61 18.44 -2.36 4.41
C CYS A 61 19.04 -1.05 4.97
N LYS A 62 18.37 -0.46 5.97
CA LYS A 62 18.81 0.79 6.62
C LYS A 62 20.09 0.59 7.42
N ASP A 63 20.18 -0.46 8.22
CA ASP A 63 21.39 -0.80 8.99
C ASP A 63 22.62 -0.96 8.10
N LEU A 64 22.45 -1.63 6.95
CA LEU A 64 23.52 -1.80 5.97
C LEU A 64 23.90 -0.48 5.31
N GLU A 65 22.92 0.38 4.96
CA GLU A 65 23.18 1.71 4.43
C GLU A 65 23.95 2.57 5.42
N ASP A 66 23.52 2.60 6.68
CA ASP A 66 24.16 3.37 7.76
C ASP A 66 25.57 2.84 8.09
N ALA A 67 25.84 1.56 7.85
CA ALA A 67 27.17 0.98 7.91
C ALA A 67 28.07 1.34 6.71
N GLY A 68 27.53 2.10 5.72
CA GLY A 68 28.27 2.60 4.56
C GLY A 68 28.38 1.60 3.40
N PHE A 69 27.46 0.63 3.30
CA PHE A 69 27.36 -0.22 2.12
C PHE A 69 26.62 0.49 0.99
N THR A 70 27.04 0.24 -0.24
CA THR A 70 26.35 0.72 -1.44
C THR A 70 25.08 -0.08 -1.69
N ARG A 71 24.13 0.49 -2.45
CA ARG A 71 22.88 -0.19 -2.86
C ARG A 71 23.11 -1.53 -3.56
N ASP A 72 24.19 -1.64 -4.34
CA ASP A 72 24.54 -2.86 -5.06
C ASP A 72 25.08 -3.94 -4.09
N GLU A 73 25.88 -3.55 -3.09
CA GLU A 73 26.34 -4.46 -2.03
C GLU A 73 25.17 -4.94 -1.18
N ILE A 74 24.27 -4.05 -0.76
CA ILE A 74 23.06 -4.40 0.01
C ILE A 74 22.20 -5.39 -0.77
N ALA A 75 21.97 -5.11 -2.05
CA ALA A 75 21.17 -5.98 -2.92
C ALA A 75 21.77 -7.40 -3.01
N ASN A 76 23.10 -7.48 -3.16
CA ASN A 76 23.81 -8.76 -3.20
C ASN A 76 23.73 -9.53 -1.87
N PHE A 77 23.92 -8.85 -0.73
CA PHE A 77 23.87 -9.49 0.60
C PHE A 77 22.46 -9.99 0.95
N MET A 78 21.44 -9.24 0.56
CA MET A 78 20.05 -9.60 0.84
C MET A 78 19.43 -10.50 -0.23
N GLY A 79 20.13 -10.80 -1.33
CA GLY A 79 19.59 -11.60 -2.43
C GLY A 79 18.41 -10.98 -3.15
N ILE A 80 18.33 -9.63 -3.21
CA ILE A 80 17.27 -8.87 -3.84
C ILE A 80 17.81 -7.95 -4.95
N LYS A 81 16.92 -7.29 -5.69
CA LYS A 81 17.36 -6.34 -6.73
C LYS A 81 17.68 -4.97 -6.09
N LYS A 82 18.60 -4.21 -6.68
CA LYS A 82 18.90 -2.83 -6.27
C LYS A 82 17.64 -1.96 -6.15
N LYS A 83 16.71 -2.06 -7.11
CA LYS A 83 15.43 -1.35 -7.07
C LYS A 83 14.60 -1.70 -5.83
N ASP A 84 14.68 -2.94 -5.36
CA ASP A 84 13.94 -3.37 -4.17
C ASP A 84 14.57 -2.77 -2.90
N VAL A 85 15.91 -2.60 -2.87
CA VAL A 85 16.60 -1.88 -1.79
C VAL A 85 16.12 -0.43 -1.71
N ASP A 86 16.07 0.28 -2.85
CA ASP A 86 15.59 1.65 -2.91
C ASP A 86 14.13 1.74 -2.43
N THR A 87 13.28 0.83 -2.89
CA THR A 87 11.87 0.76 -2.49
C THR A 87 11.72 0.48 -0.98
N ASN A 88 12.50 -0.45 -0.42
CA ASN A 88 12.44 -0.78 1.00
C ASN A 88 12.80 0.41 1.88
N LEU A 89 13.82 1.17 1.49
CA LEU A 89 14.25 2.36 2.23
C LEU A 89 13.24 3.50 2.13
N GLU A 90 12.61 3.68 0.97
CA GLU A 90 11.53 4.66 0.80
C GLU A 90 10.32 4.31 1.67
N ILE A 91 9.93 3.03 1.71
CA ILE A 91 8.82 2.57 2.55
C ILE A 91 9.16 2.76 4.03
N LEU A 92 10.40 2.45 4.44
CA LEU A 92 10.84 2.68 5.81
C LEU A 92 10.80 4.16 6.17
N SER A 93 11.29 5.04 5.29
CA SER A 93 11.21 6.49 5.49
C SER A 93 9.76 6.97 5.65
N LEU A 94 8.83 6.40 4.88
CA LEU A 94 7.40 6.70 5.01
C LEU A 94 6.80 6.19 6.33
N MET A 95 7.27 5.03 6.82
CA MET A 95 6.91 4.52 8.14
C MET A 95 7.49 5.39 9.27
N ASP A 96 8.72 5.88 9.13
CA ASP A 96 9.32 6.82 10.08
C ASP A 96 8.52 8.12 10.15
N GLU A 97 8.09 8.66 9.00
CA GLU A 97 7.22 9.83 8.96
C GLU A 97 5.86 9.57 9.65
N TYR A 98 5.28 8.40 9.44
CA TYR A 98 4.04 7.97 10.10
C TYR A 98 4.23 7.87 11.62
N LEU A 99 5.29 7.22 12.06
CA LEU A 99 5.58 7.05 13.48
C LEU A 99 5.84 8.42 14.15
N GLY A 100 6.63 9.29 13.51
CA GLY A 100 6.87 10.65 14.00
C GLY A 100 5.61 11.51 14.02
N PHE A 101 4.69 11.33 13.06
CA PHE A 101 3.42 12.05 13.00
C PHE A 101 2.53 11.77 14.23
N TYR A 102 2.60 10.56 14.79
CA TYR A 102 1.84 10.15 15.97
C TYR A 102 2.67 10.10 17.26
N GLU A 103 3.90 10.63 17.27
CA GLU A 103 4.81 10.58 18.42
C GLU A 103 5.23 9.15 18.82
N TYR A 104 5.32 8.23 17.84
CA TYR A 104 5.73 6.83 18.05
C TYR A 104 7.14 6.55 17.52
N ASP A 105 8.01 7.55 17.51
CA ASP A 105 9.34 7.49 16.91
C ASP A 105 10.10 6.20 17.24
N GLY A 106 10.50 5.47 16.19
CA GLY A 106 11.27 4.23 16.31
C GLY A 106 10.50 3.00 16.82
N ILE A 107 9.20 3.10 17.12
CA ILE A 107 8.38 1.99 17.64
C ILE A 107 7.61 1.34 16.47
N TYR A 108 8.34 0.59 15.66
CA TYR A 108 7.82 -0.03 14.43
C TYR A 108 6.68 -1.03 14.66
N THR A 109 6.52 -1.55 15.88
CA THR A 109 5.37 -2.38 16.26
C THR A 109 4.04 -1.67 16.03
N MET A 110 4.02 -0.32 16.07
CA MET A 110 2.82 0.48 15.77
C MET A 110 2.51 0.57 14.26
N ALA A 111 3.43 0.13 13.41
CA ALA A 111 3.25 0.06 11.95
C ALA A 111 3.07 -1.39 11.44
N GLU A 112 3.21 -2.40 12.31
CA GLU A 112 3.06 -3.81 11.94
C GLU A 112 1.64 -4.12 11.44
N GLY A 113 1.57 -4.95 10.40
CA GLY A 113 0.32 -5.34 9.75
C GLY A 113 -0.22 -4.33 8.73
N HIS A 114 0.47 -3.19 8.57
CA HIS A 114 0.10 -2.13 7.62
C HIS A 114 1.09 -1.98 6.45
N GLU A 115 2.06 -2.89 6.30
CA GLU A 115 3.16 -2.83 5.34
C GLU A 115 2.67 -2.67 3.90
N ASP A 116 1.62 -3.40 3.53
CA ASP A 116 1.00 -3.30 2.20
C ASP A 116 0.37 -1.93 1.95
N SER A 117 -0.19 -1.30 2.98
CA SER A 117 -0.74 0.05 2.89
C SER A 117 0.35 1.07 2.62
N PHE A 118 1.49 0.98 3.31
CA PHE A 118 2.65 1.84 3.06
C PHE A 118 3.25 1.62 1.67
N GLN A 119 3.34 0.37 1.19
CA GLN A 119 3.80 0.08 -0.16
C GLN A 119 2.92 0.76 -1.22
N LYS A 120 1.59 0.66 -1.06
CA LYS A 120 0.62 1.27 -1.99
C LYS A 120 0.68 2.80 -1.93
N LEU A 121 0.77 3.36 -0.73
CA LEU A 121 0.91 4.80 -0.53
C LEU A 121 2.21 5.32 -1.15
N ASN A 122 3.35 4.67 -0.93
CA ASN A 122 4.63 5.04 -1.53
C ASN A 122 4.55 5.10 -3.07
N ILE A 123 3.93 4.09 -3.69
CA ILE A 123 3.73 4.07 -5.16
C ILE A 123 2.90 5.27 -5.61
N ALA A 124 1.80 5.58 -4.90
CA ALA A 124 0.92 6.68 -5.24
C ALA A 124 1.62 8.04 -5.09
N LEU A 125 2.27 8.28 -3.97
CA LEU A 125 2.99 9.54 -3.69
C LEU A 125 4.10 9.80 -4.72
N LYS A 126 4.86 8.78 -5.09
CA LYS A 126 5.90 8.90 -6.15
C LYS A 126 5.30 9.30 -7.49
N GLN A 127 4.17 8.73 -7.87
CA GLN A 127 3.51 9.03 -9.14
C GLN A 127 2.95 10.46 -9.15
N TYR A 128 2.35 10.90 -8.06
CA TYR A 128 1.81 12.25 -7.94
C TYR A 128 2.93 13.29 -7.89
N SER A 129 3.97 13.06 -7.11
CA SER A 129 5.15 13.96 -7.05
C SER A 129 5.87 14.06 -8.39
N ALA A 130 5.85 13.02 -9.22
CA ALA A 130 6.41 13.04 -10.57
C ALA A 130 5.52 13.73 -11.62
N GLY A 131 4.32 14.20 -11.25
CA GLY A 131 3.39 14.86 -12.16
C GLY A 131 2.77 13.94 -13.21
N VAL A 132 2.81 12.63 -13.02
CA VAL A 132 2.37 11.62 -14.02
C VAL A 132 0.84 11.50 -14.08
N ALA A 133 0.09 12.28 -13.32
CA ALA A 133 -1.35 12.16 -13.22
C ALA A 133 -2.09 13.14 -14.14
N ASN A 134 -2.74 12.65 -15.19
CA ASN A 134 -3.71 13.39 -16.00
C ASN A 134 -5.08 13.48 -15.29
N MET A 135 -5.13 14.13 -14.12
CA MET A 135 -6.38 14.27 -13.37
C MET A 135 -6.81 15.75 -13.31
N TRP A 136 -6.46 16.39 -12.23
CA TRP A 136 -6.66 17.80 -11.99
C TRP A 136 -5.33 18.45 -11.58
N SER A 137 -5.22 19.74 -11.60
CA SER A 137 -4.00 20.45 -11.19
C SER A 137 -3.94 20.49 -9.67
N PHE A 138 -3.31 19.49 -9.07
CA PHE A 138 -3.02 19.44 -7.64
C PHE A 138 -1.63 20.04 -7.34
N THR A 139 -1.48 20.52 -6.13
CA THR A 139 -0.25 21.13 -5.61
C THR A 139 0.57 20.13 -4.80
N PRO A 140 1.84 20.40 -4.47
CA PRO A 140 2.58 19.60 -3.49
C PRO A 140 1.90 19.54 -2.10
N GLU A 141 1.16 20.59 -1.72
CA GLU A 141 0.38 20.63 -0.49
C GLU A 141 -0.78 19.61 -0.52
N ASP A 142 -1.48 19.52 -1.64
CA ASP A 142 -2.54 18.49 -1.82
C ASP A 142 -1.98 17.08 -1.66
N VAL A 143 -0.77 16.82 -2.17
CA VAL A 143 -0.09 15.52 -2.03
C VAL A 143 0.32 15.28 -0.57
N ASN A 144 0.77 16.30 0.15
CA ASN A 144 1.09 16.20 1.57
C ASN A 144 -0.18 15.96 2.41
N ASN A 145 -1.28 16.62 2.09
CA ASN A 145 -2.57 16.38 2.73
C ASN A 145 -3.06 14.95 2.46
N LEU A 146 -2.90 14.44 1.23
CA LEU A 146 -3.22 13.05 0.91
C LEU A 146 -2.39 12.07 1.74
N LYS A 147 -1.10 12.36 1.95
CA LYS A 147 -0.23 11.56 2.81
C LYS A 147 -0.73 11.55 4.26
N ALA A 148 -1.02 12.72 4.84
CA ALA A 148 -1.52 12.84 6.21
C ALA A 148 -2.87 12.11 6.40
N VAL A 149 -3.83 12.34 5.51
CA VAL A 149 -5.10 11.62 5.48
C VAL A 149 -4.89 10.10 5.41
N SER A 150 -3.96 9.65 4.56
CA SER A 150 -3.65 8.22 4.44
C SER A 150 -3.09 7.64 5.74
N PHE A 151 -2.30 8.39 6.49
CA PHE A 151 -1.81 7.99 7.80
C PHE A 151 -2.95 7.78 8.81
N ASP A 152 -3.92 8.68 8.84
CA ASP A 152 -5.10 8.53 9.70
C ASP A 152 -5.91 7.27 9.32
N TYR A 153 -6.09 6.98 8.04
CA TYR A 153 -6.79 5.77 7.61
C TYR A 153 -5.97 4.49 7.84
N ILE A 154 -4.64 4.54 7.79
CA ILE A 154 -3.76 3.43 8.21
C ILE A 154 -3.94 3.19 9.72
N ARG A 155 -3.86 4.24 10.53
CA ARG A 155 -4.05 4.20 11.98
C ARG A 155 -5.45 3.69 12.36
N LEU A 156 -6.46 4.06 11.60
CA LEU A 156 -7.83 3.57 11.77
C LEU A 156 -7.91 2.06 11.55
N GLY A 157 -6.99 1.47 10.81
CA GLY A 157 -6.98 0.07 10.44
C GLY A 157 -7.86 -0.22 9.21
N LEU A 158 -8.00 0.74 8.30
CA LEU A 158 -8.71 0.55 7.04
C LEU A 158 -8.04 -0.57 6.23
N ALA A 159 -8.83 -1.48 5.69
CA ALA A 159 -8.32 -2.60 4.90
C ALA A 159 -7.53 -2.12 3.67
N GLN A 160 -6.49 -2.88 3.28
CA GLN A 160 -5.58 -2.50 2.21
C GLN A 160 -6.26 -2.17 0.87
N ASN A 161 -7.38 -2.83 0.56
CA ASN A 161 -8.11 -2.56 -0.69
C ASN A 161 -8.82 -1.21 -0.62
N ASP A 162 -9.36 -0.87 0.52
CA ASP A 162 -10.09 0.37 0.72
C ASP A 162 -9.15 1.58 0.73
N ILE A 163 -7.95 1.45 1.33
CA ILE A 163 -6.97 2.55 1.31
C ILE A 163 -6.54 2.91 -0.12
N ARG A 164 -6.52 1.96 -1.06
CA ARG A 164 -6.26 2.26 -2.47
C ARG A 164 -7.30 3.16 -3.10
N ASP A 165 -8.50 3.17 -2.59
CA ASP A 165 -9.57 3.99 -3.12
C ASP A 165 -9.40 5.48 -2.77
N LEU A 166 -8.57 5.81 -1.77
CA LEU A 166 -8.10 7.19 -1.56
C LEU A 166 -7.23 7.68 -2.74
N PHE A 167 -6.35 6.80 -3.24
CA PHE A 167 -5.34 7.15 -4.24
C PHE A 167 -5.15 6.01 -5.25
N ARG A 168 -5.84 5.91 -6.33
CA ARG A 168 -5.56 4.92 -7.39
C ARG A 168 -4.44 5.39 -8.32
N LYS A 169 -3.82 4.42 -9.01
CA LYS A 169 -2.78 4.69 -10.01
C LYS A 169 -3.25 5.72 -11.03
N PRO A 170 -2.37 6.62 -11.51
CA PRO A 170 -2.63 7.49 -12.64
C PRO A 170 -3.17 6.68 -13.84
N GLY A 171 -4.23 7.18 -14.50
CA GLY A 171 -4.95 6.45 -15.54
C GLY A 171 -6.18 5.67 -15.06
N GLN A 172 -6.25 5.33 -13.76
CA GLN A 172 -7.46 4.84 -13.08
C GLN A 172 -7.97 5.84 -12.03
N ALA A 173 -7.37 6.99 -11.99
CA ALA A 173 -7.47 7.99 -10.95
C ALA A 173 -8.85 8.64 -10.82
N THR A 174 -9.66 8.67 -11.88
CA THR A 174 -11.03 9.16 -11.81
C THR A 174 -11.94 8.36 -10.88
N SER A 175 -11.50 7.15 -10.50
CA SER A 175 -12.19 6.24 -9.59
C SER A 175 -11.52 6.19 -8.20
N SER A 176 -10.90 7.27 -7.75
CA SER A 176 -10.37 7.42 -6.39
C SER A 176 -10.85 8.72 -5.76
N VAL A 177 -10.78 8.82 -4.44
CA VAL A 177 -11.15 10.04 -3.71
C VAL A 177 -10.32 11.21 -4.19
N PHE A 178 -9.01 11.05 -4.32
CA PHE A 178 -8.08 12.07 -4.84
C PHE A 178 -8.23 12.30 -6.36
N GLY A 179 -9.09 11.56 -7.05
CA GLY A 179 -9.22 11.58 -8.51
C GLY A 179 -9.92 12.81 -9.10
N ALA A 180 -10.60 13.62 -8.30
CA ALA A 180 -11.26 14.84 -8.73
C ALA A 180 -11.15 15.92 -7.64
N LYS A 181 -10.86 17.17 -8.05
CA LYS A 181 -10.61 18.30 -7.16
C LYS A 181 -11.74 18.50 -6.15
N THR A 182 -12.96 18.69 -6.62
CA THR A 182 -14.12 18.96 -5.76
C THR A 182 -14.40 17.82 -4.77
N ARG A 183 -14.23 16.57 -5.21
CA ARG A 183 -14.38 15.40 -4.34
C ARG A 183 -13.32 15.40 -3.25
N TRP A 184 -12.06 15.65 -3.63
CA TRP A 184 -10.95 15.72 -2.70
C TRP A 184 -11.12 16.82 -1.66
N GLU A 185 -11.43 18.03 -2.10
CA GLU A 185 -11.65 19.18 -1.21
C GLU A 185 -12.77 18.88 -0.19
N ASN A 186 -13.94 18.42 -0.65
CA ASN A 186 -15.05 18.06 0.23
C ASN A 186 -14.71 16.91 1.20
N PHE A 187 -13.92 15.94 0.72
CA PHE A 187 -13.48 14.82 1.53
C PHE A 187 -12.51 15.28 2.61
N LEU A 188 -11.53 16.11 2.25
CA LEU A 188 -10.51 16.65 3.15
C LEU A 188 -11.15 17.53 4.25
N ASP A 189 -12.09 18.39 3.90
CA ASP A 189 -12.79 19.22 4.87
C ASP A 189 -13.52 18.38 5.93
N LYS A 190 -14.31 17.39 5.50
CA LYS A 190 -15.01 16.48 6.41
C LYS A 190 -14.06 15.59 7.22
N HIS A 191 -12.95 15.17 6.62
CA HIS A 191 -11.91 14.42 7.32
C HIS A 191 -11.32 15.24 8.46
N ASN A 192 -10.96 16.49 8.17
CA ASN A 192 -10.40 17.40 9.15
C ASN A 192 -11.41 17.70 10.27
N GLU A 193 -12.69 17.87 9.94
CA GLU A 193 -13.77 18.01 10.95
C GLU A 193 -13.86 16.76 11.84
N ALA A 194 -13.79 15.57 11.25
CA ALA A 194 -13.87 14.32 11.99
C ALA A 194 -12.69 14.15 12.96
N VAL A 195 -11.47 14.43 12.49
CA VAL A 195 -10.26 14.34 13.34
C VAL A 195 -10.27 15.42 14.43
N ALA A 196 -10.64 16.65 14.10
CA ALA A 196 -10.72 17.77 15.06
C ALA A 196 -11.84 17.60 16.09
N SER A 197 -12.78 16.69 15.90
CA SER A 197 -13.86 16.41 16.85
C SER A 197 -13.37 15.78 18.17
N TYR A 198 -12.14 15.27 18.19
CA TYR A 198 -11.53 14.65 19.34
C TYR A 198 -10.15 15.27 19.64
N GLU A 199 -10.01 15.86 20.83
CA GLU A 199 -8.74 16.37 21.34
C GLU A 199 -7.93 15.20 21.91
N GLU A 200 -6.94 14.75 21.13
CA GLU A 200 -6.12 13.62 21.51
C GLU A 200 -5.05 14.03 22.52
N LYS A 201 -4.86 13.22 23.55
CA LYS A 201 -3.78 13.39 24.50
C LYS A 201 -2.43 13.01 23.89
N SER A 202 -1.35 13.64 24.35
CA SER A 202 0.01 13.30 23.93
C SER A 202 0.39 11.88 24.35
N VAL A 203 1.39 11.31 23.67
CA VAL A 203 1.94 9.99 24.05
C VAL A 203 2.46 10.03 25.49
N ASP A 204 3.11 11.12 25.89
CA ASP A 204 3.66 11.27 27.23
C ASP A 204 2.59 11.13 28.33
N GLU A 205 1.37 11.62 28.09
CA GLU A 205 0.26 11.47 29.05
C GLU A 205 -0.21 10.01 29.19
N TYR A 206 -0.11 9.21 28.12
CA TYR A 206 -0.44 7.79 28.15
C TYR A 206 0.65 6.93 28.77
N ILE A 207 1.92 7.28 28.60
CA ILE A 207 3.06 6.48 29.07
C ILE A 207 3.61 6.95 30.43
N GLN A 208 3.07 8.02 31.01
CA GLN A 208 3.60 8.65 32.26
C GLN A 208 3.91 7.67 33.39
N ASN A 209 3.16 6.57 33.48
CA ASN A 209 3.34 5.54 34.51
C ASN A 209 3.72 4.18 33.90
N ALA A 210 3.99 4.12 32.61
CA ALA A 210 4.37 2.89 31.93
C ALA A 210 5.85 2.58 32.14
N THR A 211 6.18 1.30 32.23
CA THR A 211 7.56 0.81 32.31
C THR A 211 7.81 -0.19 31.20
N GLY A 212 8.91 -0.06 30.49
CA GLY A 212 9.39 -1.04 29.52
C GLY A 212 8.31 -1.71 28.66
N ASP A 213 7.89 -2.89 29.06
CA ASP A 213 6.93 -3.73 28.31
C ASP A 213 5.49 -3.13 28.27
N ASP A 214 5.18 -2.12 29.07
CA ASP A 214 3.85 -1.50 29.11
C ASP A 214 3.70 -0.34 28.11
N ILE A 215 4.78 0.12 27.49
CA ILE A 215 4.76 1.28 26.57
C ILE A 215 3.88 1.00 25.35
N ILE A 216 4.08 -0.13 24.69
CA ILE A 216 3.30 -0.51 23.48
C ILE A 216 1.81 -0.65 23.81
N PRO A 217 1.38 -1.35 24.87
CA PRO A 217 -0.01 -1.37 25.29
C PRO A 217 -0.62 0.02 25.52
N CYS A 218 0.13 0.96 26.09
CA CYS A 218 -0.33 2.34 26.31
C CYS A 218 -0.55 3.08 24.98
N MET A 219 0.36 2.95 24.01
CA MET A 219 0.19 3.52 22.66
C MET A 219 -1.00 2.91 21.92
N GLN A 220 -1.18 1.60 22.01
CA GLN A 220 -2.34 0.92 21.46
C GLN A 220 -3.65 1.37 22.12
N ALA A 221 -3.64 1.64 23.42
CA ALA A 221 -4.79 2.19 24.11
C ALA A 221 -5.14 3.60 23.63
N ARG A 222 -4.13 4.46 23.37
CA ARG A 222 -4.30 5.77 22.75
C ARG A 222 -4.97 5.67 21.40
N ASP A 223 -4.49 4.76 20.53
CA ASP A 223 -5.09 4.52 19.22
C ASP A 223 -6.52 4.00 19.31
N GLN A 224 -6.80 3.11 20.26
CA GLN A 224 -8.15 2.59 20.47
C GLN A 224 -9.11 3.70 20.94
N GLU A 225 -8.65 4.59 21.82
CA GLU A 225 -9.46 5.71 22.28
C GLU A 225 -9.76 6.69 21.15
N TRP A 226 -8.74 7.07 20.36
CA TRP A 226 -8.91 7.90 19.16
C TRP A 226 -9.92 7.27 18.18
N ARG A 227 -9.76 5.98 17.87
CA ARG A 227 -10.67 5.25 16.96
C ARG A 227 -12.12 5.27 17.42
N LYS A 228 -12.41 5.19 18.71
CA LYS A 228 -13.79 5.24 19.23
C LYS A 228 -14.51 6.54 18.85
N HIS A 229 -13.77 7.64 18.77
CA HIS A 229 -14.34 8.95 18.48
C HIS A 229 -14.43 9.25 16.99
N VAL A 230 -13.39 8.90 16.22
CA VAL A 230 -13.28 9.32 14.82
C VAL A 230 -13.73 8.27 13.81
N LYS A 231 -13.84 7.00 14.19
CA LYS A 231 -14.09 5.90 13.27
C LYS A 231 -15.35 6.11 12.44
N GLN A 232 -16.49 6.32 13.10
CA GLN A 232 -17.75 6.43 12.39
C GLN A 232 -17.80 7.64 11.43
N PRO A 233 -17.44 8.88 11.85
CA PRO A 233 -17.39 10.01 10.94
C PRO A 233 -16.44 9.81 9.76
N MET A 234 -15.28 9.19 9.98
CA MET A 234 -14.32 8.92 8.90
C MET A 234 -14.83 7.86 7.93
N GLU A 235 -15.42 6.76 8.43
CA GLU A 235 -16.04 5.73 7.58
C GLU A 235 -17.22 6.30 6.78
N ASP A 236 -18.06 7.11 7.39
CA ASP A 236 -19.18 7.77 6.70
C ASP A 236 -18.69 8.72 5.58
N ASN A 237 -17.65 9.49 5.86
CA ASN A 237 -17.01 10.35 4.86
C ASN A 237 -16.44 9.55 3.68
N PHE A 238 -15.74 8.44 3.99
CA PHE A 238 -15.18 7.55 2.99
C PHE A 238 -16.25 6.91 2.12
N ASN A 239 -17.30 6.37 2.73
CA ASN A 239 -18.43 5.76 2.03
C ASN A 239 -19.16 6.77 1.14
N ALA A 240 -19.39 7.99 1.62
CA ALA A 240 -20.00 9.04 0.81
C ALA A 240 -19.15 9.39 -0.43
N ALA A 241 -17.83 9.39 -0.30
CA ALA A 241 -16.94 9.61 -1.45
C ALA A 241 -16.96 8.42 -2.43
N GLN A 242 -17.09 7.18 -1.95
CA GLN A 242 -17.25 5.98 -2.80
C GLN A 242 -18.58 6.00 -3.54
N ASP A 243 -19.68 6.37 -2.88
CA ASP A 243 -21.00 6.50 -3.51
C ASP A 243 -21.01 7.54 -4.64
N ASP A 244 -20.30 8.68 -4.44
CA ASP A 244 -20.11 9.68 -5.50
C ASP A 244 -19.33 9.10 -6.69
N ILE A 245 -18.23 8.36 -6.43
CA ILE A 245 -17.45 7.69 -7.47
C ILE A 245 -18.31 6.71 -8.26
N ASP A 246 -19.06 5.86 -7.57
CA ASP A 246 -19.92 4.85 -8.19
C ASP A 246 -21.03 5.48 -9.01
N SER A 247 -21.64 6.54 -8.48
CA SER A 247 -22.67 7.32 -9.21
C SER A 247 -22.11 7.91 -10.51
N GLN A 248 -20.91 8.52 -10.46
CA GLN A 248 -20.25 9.07 -11.65
C GLN A 248 -19.83 7.99 -12.66
N LEU A 249 -19.41 6.81 -12.20
CA LEU A 249 -19.08 5.68 -13.07
C LEU A 249 -20.33 5.15 -13.78
N ARG A 250 -21.44 4.95 -13.04
CA ARG A 250 -22.73 4.51 -13.62
C ARG A 250 -23.29 5.52 -14.63
N ALA A 251 -23.17 6.81 -14.33
CA ALA A 251 -23.61 7.87 -15.27
C ALA A 251 -22.79 7.86 -16.58
N LYS A 252 -21.53 7.44 -16.55
CA LYS A 252 -20.65 7.34 -17.73
C LYS A 252 -20.77 6.01 -18.47
N GLU A 253 -21.31 4.98 -17.84
CA GLU A 253 -21.34 3.60 -18.37
C GLU A 253 -22.02 3.52 -19.75
N PRO A 254 -23.20 4.12 -19.99
CA PRO A 254 -23.85 4.06 -21.31
C PRO A 254 -22.95 4.63 -22.41
N MET A 255 -22.31 5.77 -22.17
CA MET A 255 -21.39 6.37 -23.15
C MET A 255 -20.16 5.48 -23.42
N LEU A 256 -19.62 4.82 -22.37
CA LEU A 256 -18.50 3.91 -22.52
C LEU A 256 -18.89 2.66 -23.32
N LEU A 257 -20.10 2.15 -23.13
CA LEU A 257 -20.62 1.02 -23.91
C LEU A 257 -20.76 1.39 -25.39
N VAL A 258 -21.31 2.58 -25.70
CA VAL A 258 -21.39 3.10 -27.06
C VAL A 258 -20.00 3.23 -27.68
N LYS A 259 -19.02 3.79 -26.97
CA LYS A 259 -17.63 3.88 -27.44
C LYS A 259 -17.00 2.51 -27.71
N LYS A 260 -17.25 1.51 -26.86
CA LYS A 260 -16.77 0.13 -27.09
C LYS A 260 -17.40 -0.48 -28.32
N ALA A 261 -18.71 -0.31 -28.53
CA ALA A 261 -19.39 -0.79 -29.73
C ALA A 261 -18.84 -0.13 -31.00
N LEU A 262 -18.65 1.19 -31.00
CA LEU A 262 -18.03 1.92 -32.11
C LEU A 262 -16.60 1.41 -32.40
N GLY A 263 -15.78 1.18 -31.36
CA GLY A 263 -14.44 0.62 -31.51
C GLY A 263 -14.45 -0.79 -32.12
N ALA A 264 -15.39 -1.63 -31.73
CA ALA A 264 -15.56 -2.97 -32.30
C ALA A 264 -15.98 -2.90 -33.80
N ILE A 265 -16.90 -2.03 -34.17
CA ILE A 265 -17.33 -1.79 -35.55
C ILE A 265 -16.14 -1.27 -36.41
N ALA A 266 -15.38 -0.29 -35.86
CA ALA A 266 -14.20 0.24 -36.53
C ALA A 266 -13.13 -0.84 -36.79
N SER A 267 -12.91 -1.74 -35.80
CA SER A 267 -12.00 -2.87 -35.93
C SER A 267 -12.47 -3.85 -37.02
N LEU A 268 -13.77 -4.11 -37.09
CA LEU A 268 -14.34 -4.94 -38.18
C LEU A 268 -14.15 -4.27 -39.57
N GLY A 269 -14.33 -2.94 -39.67
CA GLY A 269 -14.12 -2.16 -40.86
C GLY A 269 -12.66 -2.13 -41.37
N SER A 270 -11.69 -2.47 -40.53
CA SER A 270 -10.27 -2.57 -40.90
C SER A 270 -9.91 -3.92 -41.54
N ILE A 271 -10.80 -4.91 -41.54
CA ILE A 271 -10.55 -6.24 -42.12
C ILE A 271 -10.83 -6.18 -43.61
N ASP A 272 -9.94 -6.79 -44.42
CA ASP A 272 -10.15 -6.92 -45.87
C ASP A 272 -11.48 -7.66 -46.17
N PRO A 273 -12.45 -7.02 -46.84
CA PRO A 273 -13.73 -7.65 -47.18
C PRO A 273 -13.58 -8.92 -48.04
N GLN A 274 -12.45 -9.10 -48.70
CA GLN A 274 -12.15 -10.28 -49.52
C GLN A 274 -11.49 -11.40 -48.75
N ALA A 275 -11.14 -11.18 -47.45
CA ALA A 275 -10.55 -12.21 -46.60
C ALA A 275 -11.44 -13.48 -46.56
N SER A 276 -10.82 -14.64 -46.58
CA SER A 276 -11.53 -15.93 -46.56
C SER A 276 -12.42 -16.10 -45.32
N SER A 277 -12.02 -15.50 -44.16
CA SER A 277 -12.81 -15.47 -42.95
C SER A 277 -14.09 -14.65 -43.08
N ILE A 278 -14.05 -13.51 -43.75
CA ILE A 278 -15.23 -12.68 -44.00
C ILE A 278 -16.17 -13.42 -44.97
N LYS A 279 -15.66 -13.99 -46.07
CA LYS A 279 -16.49 -14.76 -47.02
C LYS A 279 -17.15 -15.98 -46.38
N LYS A 280 -16.46 -16.65 -45.47
CA LYS A 280 -16.99 -17.83 -44.77
C LYS A 280 -18.18 -17.49 -43.86
N TYR A 281 -18.18 -16.33 -43.20
CA TYR A 281 -19.19 -15.91 -42.25
C TYR A 281 -19.99 -14.68 -42.73
N GLN A 282 -20.04 -14.43 -44.03
CA GLN A 282 -20.61 -13.23 -44.63
C GLN A 282 -22.07 -12.99 -44.20
N VAL A 283 -22.88 -14.04 -44.21
CA VAL A 283 -24.31 -13.95 -43.87
C VAL A 283 -24.46 -13.57 -42.41
N GLU A 284 -23.78 -14.28 -41.52
CA GLU A 284 -23.85 -14.03 -40.06
C GLU A 284 -23.33 -12.63 -39.70
N ILE A 285 -22.31 -12.13 -40.41
CA ILE A 285 -21.78 -10.79 -40.21
C ILE A 285 -22.82 -9.73 -40.66
N LEU A 286 -23.42 -9.92 -41.83
CA LEU A 286 -24.42 -8.98 -42.32
C LEU A 286 -25.68 -8.96 -41.44
N ASP A 287 -26.17 -10.13 -41.00
CA ASP A 287 -27.31 -10.24 -40.13
C ASP A 287 -26.99 -9.60 -38.73
N GLY A 288 -25.80 -9.82 -38.21
CA GLY A 288 -25.32 -9.19 -36.98
C GLY A 288 -25.25 -7.66 -37.07
N LEU A 289 -24.74 -7.12 -38.18
CA LEU A 289 -24.70 -5.69 -38.45
C LEU A 289 -26.11 -5.10 -38.60
N GLN A 290 -27.06 -5.79 -39.26
CA GLN A 290 -28.44 -5.37 -39.36
C GLN A 290 -29.12 -5.29 -38.00
N ASN A 291 -28.92 -6.31 -37.18
CA ASN A 291 -29.43 -6.33 -35.79
C ASN A 291 -28.84 -5.18 -34.93
N LEU A 292 -27.55 -4.89 -35.08
CA LEU A 292 -26.90 -3.77 -34.37
C LEU A 292 -27.50 -2.43 -34.78
N ILE A 293 -27.78 -2.22 -36.06
CA ILE A 293 -28.44 -1.00 -36.58
C ILE A 293 -29.82 -0.86 -35.95
N GLN A 294 -30.63 -1.92 -36.00
CA GLN A 294 -31.98 -1.91 -35.44
C GLN A 294 -31.97 -1.59 -33.95
N GLN A 295 -31.12 -2.26 -33.16
CA GLN A 295 -31.01 -2.00 -31.71
C GLN A 295 -30.52 -0.58 -31.41
N ALA A 296 -29.59 -0.06 -32.23
CA ALA A 296 -29.10 1.32 -32.07
C ALA A 296 -30.20 2.35 -32.35
N ASP A 297 -31.05 2.14 -33.37
CA ASP A 297 -32.15 3.01 -33.71
C ASP A 297 -33.26 2.97 -32.63
N GLU A 298 -33.58 1.77 -32.09
CA GLU A 298 -34.50 1.60 -30.98
C GLU A 298 -34.02 2.32 -29.72
N LEU A 299 -32.73 2.16 -29.39
CA LEU A 299 -32.12 2.81 -28.24
C LEU A 299 -32.10 4.34 -28.40
N ARG A 300 -31.73 4.83 -29.60
CA ARG A 300 -31.75 6.25 -29.92
C ARG A 300 -33.12 6.86 -29.73
N SER A 301 -34.19 6.22 -30.27
CA SER A 301 -35.56 6.68 -30.12
C SER A 301 -35.96 6.79 -28.64
N ARG A 302 -35.53 5.85 -27.79
CA ARG A 302 -35.81 5.85 -26.34
C ARG A 302 -35.04 6.92 -25.56
N ILE A 303 -33.90 7.40 -26.08
CA ILE A 303 -33.09 8.45 -25.43
C ILE A 303 -33.59 9.83 -25.86
N ASP A 304 -34.12 9.96 -27.09
CA ASP A 304 -34.67 11.22 -27.64
C ASP A 304 -36.09 11.54 -27.12
N GLU A 305 -36.77 10.60 -26.45
CA GLU A 305 -38.01 10.80 -25.68
C GLU A 305 -37.75 11.37 -24.28
#